data_2cb64c032142f4b4e1adbbf140e0081d
#
_entry.id   2cb64c032142f4b4e1adbbf140e0081d
#
_cell.length_a   1.000
_cell.length_b   1.000
_cell.length_c   1.000
_cell.angle_alpha   90.00
_cell.angle_beta   90.00
_cell.angle_gamma   90.00
#
_symmetry.space_group_name_H-M   'P 1'
#
loop_
_entity.id
_entity.type
_entity.pdbx_description
1 polymer ?
#
loop_
_entity_poly.entity_id
_entity_poly.type
_entity_poly.pdbx_seq_one_letter_code
_entity_poly.pdbx_strand_id
1 'polypeptide(L)'
;NKILVGSDDYDTWLRIAQITDQFLYVNKKLSYVLFHDARTSNNKDMSIPQRLVVRDFMHLFDKQQKLNLEIKLRYISGNYNYLNNNSEKAKKDFMFVIRNGVIRLKLRSLLMIILIILKNIKLT
;
A
#
# COMPACT_ATOMS: atom_id res chain seq x y z
N ASN A 1 -15.83 -9.30 -10.00
CA ASN A 1 -16.01 -7.87 -9.69
C ASN A 1 -14.78 -7.10 -10.19
N LYS A 2 -14.88 -6.35 -11.31
CA LYS A 2 -13.75 -5.63 -11.95
C LYS A 2 -13.02 -4.63 -11.02
N ILE A 3 -13.63 -4.25 -9.91
CA ILE A 3 -13.11 -3.25 -8.97
C ILE A 3 -11.99 -3.84 -8.09
N LEU A 4 -12.01 -5.15 -7.82
CA LEU A 4 -11.07 -5.83 -6.95
C LEU A 4 -9.83 -6.39 -7.67
N VAL A 5 -9.70 -6.18 -8.98
CA VAL A 5 -8.56 -6.69 -9.77
C VAL A 5 -7.23 -6.29 -9.13
N GLY A 6 -6.44 -7.29 -8.76
CA GLY A 6 -5.15 -7.15 -8.09
C GLY A 6 -5.22 -7.16 -6.55
N SER A 7 -6.40 -7.39 -5.96
CA SER A 7 -6.59 -7.61 -4.52
C SER A 7 -7.53 -8.78 -4.21
N ASP A 8 -7.78 -9.61 -5.21
CA ASP A 8 -8.67 -10.79 -5.09
C ASP A 8 -8.08 -11.82 -4.12
N ASP A 9 -6.77 -12.01 -4.14
CA ASP A 9 -6.03 -12.85 -3.20
C ASP A 9 -6.15 -12.31 -1.76
N TYR A 10 -6.05 -10.99 -1.58
CA TYR A 10 -6.18 -10.36 -0.27
C TYR A 10 -7.59 -10.53 0.31
N ASP A 11 -8.64 -10.34 -0.49
CA ASP A 11 -10.03 -10.61 -0.10
C ASP A 11 -10.22 -12.08 0.30
N THR A 12 -9.70 -12.99 -0.51
CA THR A 12 -9.76 -14.44 -0.27
C THR A 12 -9.12 -14.81 1.07
N TRP A 13 -7.90 -14.32 1.35
CA TRP A 13 -7.20 -14.60 2.60
C TRP A 13 -7.92 -14.03 3.83
N LEU A 14 -8.51 -12.83 3.73
CA LEU A 14 -9.31 -12.27 4.82
C LEU A 14 -10.57 -13.09 5.11
N ARG A 15 -11.22 -13.63 4.08
CA ARG A 15 -12.38 -14.52 4.26
C ARG A 15 -11.99 -15.85 4.88
N ILE A 16 -10.88 -16.45 4.45
CA ILE A 16 -10.35 -17.68 5.06
C ILE A 16 -10.04 -17.45 6.54
N ALA A 17 -9.40 -16.31 6.87
CA ALA A 17 -9.05 -15.97 8.26
C ALA A 17 -10.27 -15.75 9.18
N GLN A 18 -11.47 -15.55 8.63
CA GLN A 18 -12.71 -15.54 9.42
C GLN A 18 -13.23 -16.96 9.78
N ILE A 19 -12.81 -17.96 9.00
CA ILE A 19 -13.27 -19.34 9.15
C ILE A 19 -12.30 -20.15 10.00
N THR A 20 -11.00 -19.86 9.92
CA THR A 20 -9.95 -20.58 10.61
C THR A 20 -8.79 -19.68 11.02
N ASP A 21 -8.18 -19.98 12.15
CA ASP A 21 -6.91 -19.41 12.63
C ASP A 21 -5.72 -20.36 12.39
N GLN A 22 -5.98 -21.53 11.82
CA GLN A 22 -4.98 -22.55 11.56
C GLN A 22 -4.22 -22.26 10.26
N PHE A 23 -3.12 -21.51 10.38
CA PHE A 23 -2.20 -21.22 9.28
C PHE A 23 -0.85 -21.88 9.54
N LEU A 24 -0.34 -22.61 8.55
CA LEU A 24 1.00 -23.20 8.59
C LEU A 24 1.99 -22.30 7.84
N TYR A 25 3.04 -21.86 8.54
CA TYR A 25 4.16 -21.19 7.89
C TYR A 25 5.16 -22.20 7.32
N VAL A 26 5.42 -22.13 6.02
CA VAL A 26 6.40 -22.98 5.34
C VAL A 26 7.64 -22.14 5.04
N ASN A 27 8.76 -22.39 5.74
CA ASN A 27 10.02 -21.68 5.55
C ASN A 27 10.79 -22.20 4.30
N LYS A 28 10.16 -22.12 3.13
CA LYS A 28 10.74 -22.49 1.84
C LYS A 28 10.31 -21.49 0.77
N LYS A 29 11.15 -21.29 -0.25
CA LYS A 29 10.77 -20.52 -1.44
C LYS A 29 9.86 -21.39 -2.30
N LEU A 30 8.57 -21.09 -2.32
CA LEU A 30 7.56 -21.87 -3.04
C LEU A 30 7.11 -21.23 -4.37
N SER A 31 7.48 -19.95 -4.61
CA SER A 31 7.09 -19.22 -5.81
C SER A 31 8.13 -18.18 -6.19
N TYR A 32 8.09 -17.73 -7.45
CA TYR A 32 8.88 -16.64 -7.98
C TYR A 32 7.96 -15.55 -8.49
N VAL A 33 8.32 -14.29 -8.27
CA VAL A 33 7.61 -13.14 -8.81
C VAL A 33 8.43 -12.58 -9.98
N LEU A 34 7.85 -12.59 -11.17
CA LEU A 34 8.43 -11.96 -12.35
C LEU A 34 8.14 -10.46 -12.31
N PHE A 35 9.19 -9.65 -12.41
CA PHE A 35 9.08 -8.20 -12.56
C PHE A 35 9.06 -7.84 -14.04
N HIS A 36 7.98 -7.20 -14.50
CA HIS A 36 7.81 -6.72 -15.87
C HIS A 36 6.97 -5.43 -15.88
N ASP A 37 7.07 -4.65 -16.94
CA ASP A 37 6.45 -3.32 -17.01
C ASP A 37 4.91 -3.36 -16.99
N ALA A 38 4.30 -4.40 -17.54
CA ALA A 38 2.84 -4.60 -17.55
C ALA A 38 2.26 -5.08 -16.22
N ARG A 39 3.06 -5.09 -15.13
CA ARG A 39 2.58 -5.50 -13.80
C ARG A 39 1.47 -4.57 -13.31
N THR A 40 0.38 -5.13 -12.81
CA THR A 40 -0.80 -4.38 -12.32
C THR A 40 -0.46 -3.31 -11.29
N SER A 41 0.46 -3.62 -10.36
CA SER A 41 0.89 -2.68 -9.32
C SER A 41 1.68 -1.46 -9.83
N ASN A 42 2.21 -1.51 -11.05
CA ASN A 42 2.88 -0.36 -11.67
C ASN A 42 1.87 0.60 -12.31
N ASN A 43 0.74 0.08 -12.79
CA ASN A 43 -0.23 0.79 -13.61
C ASN A 43 -1.51 1.16 -12.86
N LYS A 44 -1.65 0.77 -11.59
CA LYS A 44 -2.87 0.98 -10.80
C LYS A 44 -2.53 1.33 -9.34
N ASP A 45 -3.24 2.31 -8.80
CA ASP A 45 -3.17 2.60 -7.35
C ASP A 45 -3.80 1.45 -6.55
N MET A 46 -2.95 0.55 -6.08
CA MET A 46 -3.35 -0.64 -5.32
C MET A 46 -3.95 -0.31 -3.95
N SER A 47 -3.83 0.94 -3.46
CA SER A 47 -4.50 1.36 -2.22
C SER A 47 -6.02 1.39 -2.38
N ILE A 48 -6.54 1.63 -3.57
CA ILE A 48 -7.97 1.73 -3.86
C ILE A 48 -8.67 0.37 -3.71
N PRO A 49 -8.29 -0.70 -4.46
CA PRO A 49 -8.93 -2.00 -4.30
C PRO A 49 -8.71 -2.59 -2.91
N GLN A 50 -7.56 -2.36 -2.28
CA GLN A 50 -7.32 -2.81 -0.91
C GLN A 50 -8.24 -2.11 0.10
N ARG A 51 -8.52 -0.81 -0.05
CA ARG A 51 -9.51 -0.11 0.80
C ARG A 51 -10.90 -0.72 0.67
N LEU A 52 -11.31 -1.07 -0.56
CA LEU A 52 -12.61 -1.69 -0.80
C LEU A 52 -12.72 -3.07 -0.15
N VAL A 53 -11.68 -3.89 -0.25
CA VAL A 53 -11.64 -5.19 0.41
C VAL A 53 -11.74 -5.04 1.92
N VAL A 54 -10.88 -4.25 2.55
CA VAL A 54 -10.84 -4.16 4.02
C VAL A 54 -12.05 -3.43 4.61
N ARG A 55 -12.79 -2.65 3.83
CA ARG A 55 -14.00 -1.95 4.31
C ARG A 55 -14.98 -2.92 4.97
N ASP A 56 -15.18 -4.07 4.37
CA ASP A 56 -16.13 -5.07 4.86
C ASP A 56 -15.66 -5.74 6.16
N PHE A 57 -14.36 -5.68 6.46
CA PHE A 57 -13.72 -6.24 7.65
C PHE A 57 -13.36 -5.19 8.72
N MET A 58 -13.65 -3.90 8.48
CA MET A 58 -13.26 -2.80 9.39
C MET A 58 -13.85 -2.93 10.80
N HIS A 59 -14.98 -3.63 10.96
CA HIS A 59 -15.59 -3.88 12.26
C HIS A 59 -14.76 -4.80 13.16
N LEU A 60 -13.86 -5.62 12.57
CA LEU A 60 -12.96 -6.53 13.27
C LEU A 60 -11.69 -5.85 13.80
N PHE A 61 -11.37 -4.64 13.31
CA PHE A 61 -10.12 -3.96 13.63
C PHE A 61 -10.31 -2.98 14.79
N ASP A 62 -9.35 -3.00 15.73
CA ASP A 62 -9.24 -1.97 16.74
C ASP A 62 -8.73 -0.63 16.14
N LYS A 63 -8.67 0.41 16.98
CA LYS A 63 -8.26 1.76 16.55
C LYS A 63 -6.81 1.78 16.02
N GLN A 64 -5.91 1.03 16.66
CA GLN A 64 -4.50 0.99 16.26
C GLN A 64 -4.31 0.22 14.95
N GLN A 65 -5.03 -0.88 14.78
CA GLN A 65 -5.03 -1.66 13.54
C GLN A 65 -5.55 -0.85 12.35
N LYS A 66 -6.63 -0.08 12.56
CA LYS A 66 -7.17 0.86 11.56
C LYS A 66 -6.15 1.92 11.16
N LEU A 67 -5.46 2.51 12.13
CA LEU A 67 -4.41 3.49 11.85
C LEU A 67 -3.24 2.86 11.10
N ASN A 68 -2.77 1.69 11.52
CA ASN A 68 -1.69 0.97 10.85
C ASN A 68 -2.03 0.61 9.40
N LEU A 69 -3.27 0.21 9.14
CA LEU A 69 -3.78 -0.04 7.80
C LEU A 69 -3.77 1.24 6.95
N GLU A 70 -4.29 2.34 7.49
CA GLU A 70 -4.30 3.64 6.78
C GLU A 70 -2.89 4.10 6.43
N ILE A 71 -1.91 3.95 7.35
CA ILE A 71 -0.51 4.27 7.09
C ILE A 71 0.03 3.47 5.90
N LYS A 72 -0.24 2.15 5.84
CA LYS A 72 0.18 1.29 4.72
C LYS A 72 -0.46 1.73 3.41
N LEU A 73 -1.75 1.98 3.41
CA LEU A 73 -2.50 2.37 2.21
C LEU A 73 -2.05 3.75 1.69
N ARG A 74 -1.77 4.70 2.59
CA ARG A 74 -1.18 6.00 2.23
C ARG A 74 0.22 5.85 1.64
N TYR A 75 1.05 4.97 2.18
CA TYR A 75 2.37 4.71 1.62
C TYR A 75 2.28 4.12 0.20
N ILE A 76 1.36 3.18 -0.06
CA ILE A 76 1.12 2.60 -1.38
C ILE A 76 0.64 3.68 -2.37
N SER A 77 -0.36 4.47 -1.98
CA SER A 77 -0.89 5.57 -2.79
C SER A 77 0.19 6.63 -3.09
N GLY A 78 1.00 6.99 -2.11
CA GLY A 78 2.10 7.93 -2.27
C GLY A 78 3.11 7.47 -3.30
N ASN A 79 3.54 6.21 -3.26
CA ASN A 79 4.44 5.63 -4.26
C ASN A 79 3.83 5.64 -5.67
N TYR A 80 2.57 5.23 -5.81
CA TYR A 80 1.88 5.26 -7.09
C TYR A 80 1.80 6.70 -7.65
N ASN A 81 1.40 7.66 -6.83
CA ASN A 81 1.30 9.06 -7.24
C ASN A 81 2.66 9.65 -7.62
N TYR A 82 3.74 9.27 -6.91
CA TYR A 82 5.10 9.67 -7.26
C TYR A 82 5.52 9.17 -8.64
N LEU A 83 5.29 7.88 -8.92
CA LEU A 83 5.61 7.27 -10.22
C LEU A 83 4.81 7.90 -11.37
N ASN A 84 3.57 8.32 -11.10
CA ASN A 84 2.69 8.96 -12.07
C ASN A 84 2.79 10.51 -12.09
N ASN A 85 3.88 11.08 -11.57
CA ASN A 85 4.17 12.52 -11.57
C ASN A 85 3.13 13.39 -10.83
N ASN A 86 2.29 12.81 -9.99
CA ASN A 86 1.34 13.55 -9.14
C ASN A 86 2.00 13.92 -7.81
N SER A 87 2.97 14.85 -7.87
CA SER A 87 3.83 15.20 -6.75
C SER A 87 3.05 15.72 -5.54
N GLU A 88 2.00 16.52 -5.74
CA GLU A 88 1.24 17.10 -4.64
C GLU A 88 0.47 16.04 -3.83
N LYS A 89 -0.15 15.10 -4.53
CA LYS A 89 -0.86 13.99 -3.86
C LYS A 89 0.13 13.05 -3.16
N ALA A 90 1.26 12.76 -3.82
CA ALA A 90 2.33 11.95 -3.23
C ALA A 90 2.87 12.57 -1.93
N LYS A 91 3.16 13.90 -1.92
CA LYS A 91 3.59 14.63 -0.72
C LYS A 91 2.57 14.50 0.42
N LYS A 92 1.27 14.72 0.14
CA LYS A 92 0.21 14.61 1.16
C LYS A 92 0.18 13.22 1.80
N ASP A 93 0.28 12.18 0.99
CA ASP A 93 0.28 10.80 1.45
C ASP A 93 1.54 10.49 2.29
N PHE A 94 2.73 10.87 1.82
CA PHE A 94 3.97 10.66 2.59
C PHE A 94 4.03 11.48 3.88
N MET A 95 3.51 12.71 3.91
CA MET A 95 3.42 13.50 5.13
C MET A 95 2.52 12.85 6.18
N PHE A 96 1.42 12.22 5.77
CA PHE A 96 0.59 11.43 6.67
C PHE A 96 1.38 10.27 7.29
N VAL A 97 2.17 9.54 6.47
CA VAL A 97 3.02 8.44 6.94
C VAL A 97 4.11 8.92 7.88
N ILE A 98 4.74 10.07 7.62
CA ILE A 98 5.76 10.66 8.52
C ILE A 98 5.16 10.99 9.89
N ARG A 99 3.94 11.51 9.94
CA ARG A 99 3.30 11.88 11.21
C ARG A 99 2.92 10.65 12.04
N ASN A 100 2.40 9.61 11.41
CA ASN A 100 1.71 8.52 12.09
C ASN A 100 2.42 7.16 12.00
N GLY A 101 3.37 6.99 11.08
CA GLY A 101 3.99 5.70 10.78
C GLY A 101 5.09 5.28 11.77
N VAL A 102 5.53 4.04 11.65
CA VAL A 102 6.73 3.53 12.33
C VAL A 102 7.99 4.13 11.72
N ILE A 103 9.08 4.19 12.48
CA ILE A 103 10.34 4.87 12.10
C ILE A 103 10.84 4.47 10.71
N ARG A 104 10.79 3.20 10.37
CA ARG A 104 11.22 2.70 9.04
C ARG A 104 10.43 3.31 7.89
N LEU A 105 9.11 3.44 8.03
CA LEU A 105 8.24 4.06 7.01
C LEU A 105 8.40 5.58 7.00
N LYS A 106 8.59 6.22 8.16
CA LYS A 106 8.88 7.66 8.25
C LYS A 106 10.11 8.03 7.45
N LEU A 107 11.24 7.32 7.68
CA LEU A 107 12.49 7.58 6.97
C LEU A 107 12.36 7.38 5.45
N ARG A 108 11.69 6.32 5.02
CA ARG A 108 11.41 6.09 3.59
C ARG A 108 10.54 7.19 2.98
N SER A 109 9.51 7.61 3.69
CA SER A 109 8.61 8.67 3.21
C SER A 109 9.31 10.03 3.17
N LEU A 110 10.20 10.31 4.12
CA LEU A 110 11.02 11.51 4.09
C LEU A 110 11.95 11.54 2.85
N LEU A 111 12.62 10.41 2.58
CA LEU A 111 13.43 10.26 1.36
C LEU A 111 12.60 10.52 0.09
N MET A 112 11.38 9.98 0.02
CA MET A 112 10.50 10.19 -1.14
C MET A 112 10.11 11.65 -1.30
N ILE A 113 9.85 12.39 -0.20
CA ILE A 113 9.59 13.84 -0.28
C ILE A 113 10.81 14.60 -0.80
N ILE A 114 12.02 14.27 -0.33
CA ILE A 114 13.26 14.88 -0.83
C ILE A 114 13.39 14.64 -2.35
N LEU A 115 13.17 13.40 -2.81
CA LEU A 115 13.21 13.08 -4.24
C LEU A 115 12.19 13.87 -5.06
N ILE A 116 10.97 14.07 -4.54
CA ILE A 116 9.94 14.91 -5.20
C ILE A 116 10.43 16.35 -5.32
N ILE A 117 11.02 16.91 -4.27
CA ILE A 117 11.51 18.29 -4.28
C ILE A 117 12.65 18.44 -5.30
N LEU A 118 13.63 17.54 -5.28
CA LEU A 118 14.76 17.56 -6.21
C LEU A 118 14.31 17.40 -7.68
N LYS A 119 13.29 16.56 -7.92
CA LYS A 119 12.72 16.41 -9.27
C LYS A 119 12.06 17.68 -9.76
N ASN A 120 11.35 18.40 -8.90
CA ASN A 120 10.69 19.65 -9.26
C ASN A 120 11.69 20.78 -9.55
N ILE A 121 12.83 20.83 -8.83
CA ILE A 121 13.91 21.80 -9.06
C ILE A 121 14.57 21.60 -10.43
N LYS A 122 14.69 20.36 -10.91
CA LYS A 122 15.30 20.07 -12.21
C LYS A 122 14.40 20.37 -13.40
N LEU A 123 13.12 20.62 -13.18
CA LEU A 123 12.12 20.92 -14.21
C LEU A 123 11.83 22.41 -14.35
N THR A 124 12.39 23.24 -13.46
CA THR A 124 12.45 24.70 -13.54
C THR A 124 13.80 25.16 -14.04
#